data_3775bb7721ca01240ff17059361ba80e
#
_entry.id   3775bb7721ca01240ff17059361ba80e
#
_cell.length_a   1.000
_cell.length_b   1.000
_cell.length_c   1.000
_cell.angle_alpha   90.00
_cell.angle_beta   90.00
_cell.angle_gamma   90.00
#
_symmetry.space_group_name_H-M   'P 1'
#
loop_
_entity.id
_entity.type
_entity.pdbx_description
1 polymer ?
#
loop_
_entity_poly.entity_id
_entity_poly.type
_entity_poly.pdbx_seq_one_letter_code
_entity_poly.pdbx_strand_id
1 'polypeptide(L)'
;MNKGLMIIDGNSVGRAAHNTVPSYDGEGNQTQATIGTLKTLRRLTTDYSETYQKMWILWDHKAKFRYEILPSYKGKRADTKEKVDSSEDYYRQRPNICDLIALLGIKQISATNYEADDIAGMLSRRVKSPTLLVTGDQDWQQLVTPFISWKDHRVRGPHCTYDDFKEKTSFDTPIQFLQAKAILGDTSDNIPGIRGLGSKAVERIFDQYGSVSALMAAKKRGELEKDRLPNDLTRFHKALNSFTEKKGMDQFRMNLQLMDLLSGKRDDDIIRKMYIRQEDLDV
;
A
#
# COMPACT_ATOMS: atom_id res chain seq x y z
N MET A 1 24.29 4.66 -16.95
CA MET A 1 23.31 3.89 -16.14
C MET A 1 22.05 4.72 -15.98
N ASN A 2 20.87 4.14 -16.16
CA ASN A 2 19.60 4.87 -15.91
C ASN A 2 19.52 5.23 -14.43
N LYS A 3 19.36 6.52 -14.15
CA LYS A 3 19.19 7.04 -12.79
C LYS A 3 17.92 6.47 -12.19
N GLY A 4 18.03 5.84 -11.01
CA GLY A 4 16.89 5.26 -10.30
C GLY A 4 15.89 6.32 -9.80
N LEU A 5 14.68 5.88 -9.47
CA LEU A 5 13.57 6.70 -9.02
C LEU A 5 13.11 6.28 -7.63
N MET A 6 12.91 7.22 -6.71
CA MET A 6 12.13 7.02 -5.49
C MET A 6 10.69 7.50 -5.71
N ILE A 7 9.72 6.66 -5.40
CA ILE A 7 8.29 7.01 -5.38
C ILE A 7 7.84 6.97 -3.92
N ILE A 8 7.44 8.10 -3.40
CA ILE A 8 7.18 8.31 -1.98
C ILE A 8 5.69 8.60 -1.76
N ASP A 9 5.10 7.89 -0.82
CA ASP A 9 3.77 8.18 -0.30
C ASP A 9 3.85 9.42 0.63
N GLY A 10 3.42 10.57 0.13
CA GLY A 10 3.48 11.83 0.84
C GLY A 10 2.62 11.85 2.10
N ASN A 11 1.43 11.22 2.06
CA ASN A 11 0.56 11.14 3.22
C ASN A 11 1.12 10.21 4.31
N SER A 12 1.71 9.07 3.92
CA SER A 12 2.36 8.16 4.88
C SER A 12 3.50 8.85 5.62
N VAL A 13 4.40 9.53 4.89
CA VAL A 13 5.53 10.26 5.48
C VAL A 13 5.06 11.43 6.33
N GLY A 14 4.12 12.24 5.83
CA GLY A 14 3.63 13.41 6.53
C GLY A 14 2.86 13.07 7.81
N ARG A 15 1.99 12.04 7.77
CA ARG A 15 1.28 11.57 8.96
C ARG A 15 2.20 10.94 9.99
N ALA A 16 3.20 10.16 9.57
CA ALA A 16 4.18 9.61 10.50
C ALA A 16 4.98 10.72 11.19
N ALA A 17 5.34 11.78 10.47
CA ALA A 17 5.99 12.95 11.03
C ALA A 17 5.06 13.72 11.99
N HIS A 18 3.78 13.86 11.64
CA HIS A 18 2.78 14.51 12.49
C HIS A 18 2.59 13.80 13.84
N ASN A 19 2.62 12.47 13.83
CA ASN A 19 2.45 11.64 15.05
C ASN A 19 3.70 11.60 15.94
N THR A 20 4.67 12.49 15.75
CA THR A 20 5.82 12.69 16.65
C THR A 20 5.53 13.76 17.70
N VAL A 21 6.56 14.13 18.45
CA VAL A 21 6.44 15.22 19.46
C VAL A 21 6.02 16.51 18.76
N PRO A 22 4.95 17.18 19.23
CA PRO A 22 4.50 18.45 18.67
C PRO A 22 5.60 19.52 18.70
N SER A 23 5.71 20.28 17.62
CA SER A 23 6.52 21.49 17.54
C SER A 23 5.69 22.62 16.95
N TYR A 24 6.02 23.85 17.33
CA TYR A 24 5.25 25.03 17.00
C TYR A 24 6.15 26.11 16.41
N ASP A 25 5.62 26.97 15.56
CA ASP A 25 6.25 28.20 15.11
C ASP A 25 6.07 29.33 16.14
N GLY A 26 6.59 30.53 15.81
CA GLY A 26 6.47 31.72 16.68
C GLY A 26 5.03 32.25 16.84
N GLU A 27 4.10 31.77 16.00
CA GLU A 27 2.68 32.15 16.03
C GLU A 27 1.80 31.06 16.71
N GLY A 28 2.41 29.94 17.15
CA GLY A 28 1.72 28.85 17.82
C GLY A 28 1.10 27.82 16.87
N ASN A 29 1.42 27.85 15.57
CA ASN A 29 0.97 26.85 14.62
C ASN A 29 1.84 25.59 14.70
N GLN A 30 1.22 24.41 14.58
CA GLN A 30 1.94 23.14 14.58
C GLN A 30 2.82 23.01 13.32
N THR A 31 4.06 22.54 13.49
CA THR A 31 5.06 22.42 12.40
C THR A 31 5.70 21.04 12.30
N GLN A 32 5.40 20.11 13.23
CA GLN A 32 6.09 18.82 13.29
C GLN A 32 5.93 17.97 12.03
N ALA A 33 4.76 18.01 11.37
CA ALA A 33 4.56 17.30 10.11
C ALA A 33 5.46 17.87 9.00
N THR A 34 5.54 19.19 8.91
CA THR A 34 6.35 19.88 7.90
C THR A 34 7.83 19.59 8.09
N ILE A 35 8.35 19.85 9.30
CA ILE A 35 9.76 19.65 9.63
C ILE A 35 10.14 18.17 9.51
N GLY A 36 9.31 17.25 10.03
CA GLY A 36 9.57 15.82 10.01
C GLY A 36 9.53 15.24 8.61
N THR A 37 8.64 15.72 7.75
CA THR A 37 8.61 15.33 6.32
C THR A 37 9.92 15.72 5.64
N LEU A 38 10.36 16.97 5.75
CA LEU A 38 11.62 17.42 5.13
C LEU A 38 12.84 16.67 5.68
N LYS A 39 12.88 16.39 6.99
CA LYS A 39 13.93 15.55 7.59
C LYS A 39 13.92 14.14 6.99
N THR A 40 12.77 13.56 6.77
CA THR A 40 12.63 12.22 6.17
C THR A 40 13.09 12.24 4.72
N LEU A 41 12.69 13.22 3.91
CA LEU A 41 13.13 13.35 2.52
C LEU A 41 14.65 13.54 2.44
N ARG A 42 15.22 14.42 3.28
CA ARG A 42 16.68 14.60 3.36
C ARG A 42 17.40 13.29 3.70
N ARG A 43 16.91 12.53 4.69
CA ARG A 43 17.50 11.23 5.06
C ARG A 43 17.45 10.26 3.90
N LEU A 44 16.29 10.13 3.22
CA LEU A 44 16.14 9.24 2.06
C LEU A 44 17.11 9.64 0.94
N THR A 45 17.27 10.93 0.68
CA THR A 45 18.26 11.41 -0.29
C THR A 45 19.66 11.01 0.13
N THR A 46 20.04 11.22 1.41
CA THR A 46 21.39 10.84 1.91
C THR A 46 21.62 9.33 1.82
N ASP A 47 20.63 8.52 2.20
CA ASP A 47 20.79 7.06 2.29
C ASP A 47 20.79 6.38 0.91
N TYR A 48 20.17 7.00 -0.13
CA TYR A 48 19.88 6.33 -1.39
C TYR A 48 20.31 7.09 -2.66
N SER A 49 20.96 8.27 -2.56
CA SER A 49 21.32 9.13 -3.70
C SER A 49 22.28 8.49 -4.72
N GLU A 50 23.07 7.52 -4.31
CA GLU A 50 23.95 6.80 -5.24
C GLU A 50 23.16 6.00 -6.28
N THR A 51 22.05 5.41 -5.89
CA THR A 51 21.21 4.56 -6.75
C THR A 51 20.01 5.31 -7.31
N TYR A 52 19.31 6.10 -6.47
CA TYR A 52 18.05 6.75 -6.80
C TYR A 52 18.22 8.27 -6.80
N GLN A 53 18.34 8.87 -8.00
CA GLN A 53 18.64 10.30 -8.16
C GLN A 53 17.40 11.14 -8.47
N LYS A 54 16.25 10.52 -8.66
CA LYS A 54 14.96 11.21 -8.86
C LYS A 54 13.99 10.86 -7.72
N MET A 55 13.18 11.81 -7.36
CA MET A 55 12.18 11.64 -6.30
C MET A 55 10.83 12.16 -6.80
N TRP A 56 9.80 11.36 -6.66
CA TRP A 56 8.41 11.75 -6.91
C TRP A 56 7.60 11.49 -5.67
N ILE A 57 6.72 12.42 -5.31
CA ILE A 57 5.84 12.30 -4.15
C ILE A 57 4.41 12.16 -4.63
N LEU A 58 3.73 11.14 -4.12
CA LEU A 58 2.33 10.87 -4.44
C LEU A 58 1.43 11.36 -3.32
N TRP A 59 0.29 11.96 -3.69
CA TRP A 59 -0.69 12.47 -2.75
C TRP A 59 -2.05 11.84 -2.96
N ASP A 60 -2.71 11.48 -1.85
CA ASP A 60 -4.06 10.93 -1.86
C ASP A 60 -5.11 11.94 -2.26
N HIS A 61 -6.08 11.45 -3.04
CA HIS A 61 -7.45 11.92 -3.07
C HIS A 61 -8.40 10.84 -2.57
N LYS A 62 -9.69 11.19 -2.37
CA LYS A 62 -10.70 10.22 -1.97
C LYS A 62 -10.97 9.24 -3.10
N ALA A 63 -10.69 7.95 -2.91
CA ALA A 63 -10.90 6.91 -3.91
C ALA A 63 -12.39 6.57 -4.08
N LYS A 64 -13.08 7.32 -4.93
CA LYS A 64 -14.54 7.23 -5.11
C LYS A 64 -15.02 5.79 -5.36
N PHE A 65 -14.34 5.06 -6.23
CA PHE A 65 -14.72 3.69 -6.60
C PHE A 65 -14.69 2.71 -5.42
N ARG A 66 -13.78 2.90 -4.44
CA ARG A 66 -13.73 2.03 -3.24
C ARG A 66 -14.97 2.21 -2.38
N TYR A 67 -15.46 3.43 -2.24
CA TYR A 67 -16.73 3.72 -1.53
C TYR A 67 -17.95 3.23 -2.29
N GLU A 68 -17.91 3.17 -3.63
CA GLU A 68 -18.98 2.59 -4.46
C GLU A 68 -19.06 1.05 -4.27
N ILE A 69 -17.89 0.39 -4.16
CA ILE A 69 -17.81 -1.06 -3.94
C ILE A 69 -18.15 -1.41 -2.47
N LEU A 70 -17.61 -0.66 -1.51
CA LEU A 70 -17.78 -0.87 -0.08
C LEU A 70 -18.09 0.49 0.59
N PRO A 71 -19.36 0.85 0.80
CA PRO A 71 -19.73 2.13 1.42
C PRO A 71 -19.11 2.38 2.79
N SER A 72 -18.80 1.32 3.53
CA SER A 72 -18.13 1.38 4.84
C SER A 72 -16.59 1.44 4.76
N TYR A 73 -16.00 1.54 3.57
CA TYR A 73 -14.56 1.65 3.37
C TYR A 73 -13.98 2.81 4.20
N LYS A 74 -12.91 2.54 4.97
CA LYS A 74 -12.26 3.50 5.89
C LYS A 74 -13.22 4.12 6.95
N GLY A 75 -14.43 3.59 7.11
CA GLY A 75 -15.46 4.16 7.99
C GLY A 75 -15.08 4.21 9.48
N LYS A 76 -14.11 3.41 9.92
CA LYS A 76 -13.61 3.39 11.31
C LYS A 76 -12.42 4.31 11.58
N ARG A 77 -11.91 5.03 10.56
CA ARG A 77 -10.69 5.87 10.75
C ARG A 77 -10.93 7.10 11.63
N ALA A 78 -12.17 7.56 11.78
CA ALA A 78 -12.56 8.77 12.50
C ALA A 78 -13.42 8.49 13.74
N ASP A 79 -13.18 7.38 14.46
CA ASP A 79 -14.05 6.92 15.54
C ASP A 79 -13.92 7.73 16.85
N THR A 80 -12.92 8.59 16.98
CA THR A 80 -12.75 9.44 18.18
C THR A 80 -12.45 10.89 17.80
N LYS A 81 -12.85 11.82 18.67
CA LYS A 81 -12.58 13.25 18.50
C LYS A 81 -11.09 13.54 18.33
N GLU A 82 -10.23 12.87 19.12
CA GLU A 82 -8.77 13.04 19.05
C GLU A 82 -8.19 12.65 17.68
N LYS A 83 -8.72 11.60 17.04
CA LYS A 83 -8.29 11.20 15.69
C LYS A 83 -8.74 12.20 14.62
N VAL A 84 -9.93 12.79 14.80
CA VAL A 84 -10.45 13.83 13.91
C VAL A 84 -9.58 15.08 14.03
N ASP A 85 -9.37 15.57 15.25
CA ASP A 85 -8.57 16.78 15.54
C ASP A 85 -7.13 16.61 15.01
N SER A 86 -6.48 15.48 15.31
CA SER A 86 -5.14 15.16 14.79
C SER A 86 -5.10 15.09 13.27
N SER A 87 -6.13 14.58 12.64
CA SER A 87 -6.21 14.56 11.17
C SER A 87 -6.34 15.96 10.59
N GLU A 88 -7.15 16.83 11.20
CA GLU A 88 -7.30 18.22 10.78
C GLU A 88 -6.00 19.00 10.93
N ASP A 89 -5.29 18.83 12.04
CA ASP A 89 -4.00 19.49 12.28
C ASP A 89 -2.94 19.08 11.26
N TYR A 90 -2.91 17.81 10.85
CA TYR A 90 -2.07 17.37 9.75
C TYR A 90 -2.45 18.06 8.44
N TYR A 91 -3.74 18.11 8.12
CA TYR A 91 -4.20 18.70 6.86
C TYR A 91 -3.99 20.22 6.81
N ARG A 92 -3.93 20.93 7.96
CA ARG A 92 -3.52 22.33 8.00
C ARG A 92 -2.04 22.54 7.60
N GLN A 93 -1.16 21.61 7.95
CA GLN A 93 0.27 21.66 7.60
C GLN A 93 0.56 21.18 6.16
N ARG A 94 -0.31 20.35 5.57
CA ARG A 94 -0.07 19.74 4.27
C ARG A 94 0.18 20.74 3.13
N PRO A 95 -0.52 21.87 2.99
CA PRO A 95 -0.20 22.88 1.97
C PRO A 95 1.24 23.38 2.06
N ASN A 96 1.71 23.73 3.25
CA ASN A 96 3.09 24.17 3.48
C ASN A 96 4.10 23.07 3.12
N ILE A 97 3.79 21.81 3.42
CA ILE A 97 4.63 20.67 3.01
C ILE A 97 4.72 20.61 1.47
N CYS A 98 3.59 20.72 0.77
CA CYS A 98 3.57 20.68 -0.69
C CYS A 98 4.34 21.85 -1.31
N ASP A 99 4.22 23.06 -0.73
CA ASP A 99 4.91 24.26 -1.21
C ASP A 99 6.44 24.12 -1.06
N LEU A 100 6.89 23.67 0.11
CA LEU A 100 8.33 23.47 0.36
C LEU A 100 8.92 22.35 -0.53
N ILE A 101 8.16 21.29 -0.80
CA ILE A 101 8.56 20.23 -1.72
C ILE A 101 8.67 20.74 -3.16
N ALA A 102 7.74 21.62 -3.59
CA ALA A 102 7.80 22.26 -4.90
C ALA A 102 9.05 23.14 -5.03
N LEU A 103 9.36 23.96 -4.01
CA LEU A 103 10.59 24.76 -3.95
C LEU A 103 11.88 23.95 -4.00
N LEU A 104 11.85 22.67 -3.64
CA LEU A 104 12.96 21.75 -3.81
C LEU A 104 13.04 21.13 -5.21
N GLY A 105 12.18 21.53 -6.16
CA GLY A 105 12.10 20.96 -7.51
C GLY A 105 11.60 19.51 -7.56
N ILE A 106 11.06 18.99 -6.46
CA ILE A 106 10.59 17.61 -6.36
C ILE A 106 9.19 17.51 -6.98
N LYS A 107 9.05 16.59 -7.94
CA LYS A 107 7.77 16.32 -8.60
C LYS A 107 6.74 15.74 -7.64
N GLN A 108 5.57 16.34 -7.62
CA GLN A 108 4.41 15.91 -6.84
C GLN A 108 3.29 15.48 -7.78
N ILE A 109 2.68 14.33 -7.51
CA ILE A 109 1.67 13.72 -8.37
C ILE A 109 0.44 13.38 -7.54
N SER A 110 -0.72 13.75 -8.05
CA SER A 110 -2.02 13.33 -7.51
C SER A 110 -2.98 13.03 -8.66
N ALA A 111 -4.06 12.31 -8.38
CA ALA A 111 -5.11 12.03 -9.34
C ALA A 111 -6.49 12.13 -8.68
N THR A 112 -7.38 12.91 -9.26
CA THR A 112 -8.74 13.09 -8.72
C THR A 112 -9.47 11.75 -8.64
N ASN A 113 -10.05 11.45 -7.48
CA ASN A 113 -10.76 10.20 -7.15
C ASN A 113 -9.87 8.94 -7.03
N TYR A 114 -8.54 9.09 -6.87
CA TYR A 114 -7.60 7.99 -6.66
C TYR A 114 -6.70 8.26 -5.45
N GLU A 115 -6.29 7.21 -4.77
CA GLU A 115 -5.29 7.26 -3.69
C GLU A 115 -3.87 7.18 -4.27
N ALA A 116 -2.87 7.53 -3.48
CA ALA A 116 -1.46 7.40 -3.84
C ALA A 116 -1.11 5.97 -4.27
N ASP A 117 -1.75 4.97 -3.64
CA ASP A 117 -1.58 3.54 -3.92
C ASP A 117 -1.92 3.22 -5.39
N ASP A 118 -3.04 3.75 -5.89
CA ASP A 118 -3.49 3.53 -7.27
C ASP A 118 -2.50 4.14 -8.27
N ILE A 119 -1.99 5.34 -7.94
CA ILE A 119 -0.98 6.03 -8.76
C ILE A 119 0.34 5.25 -8.72
N ALA A 120 0.77 4.76 -7.55
CA ALA A 120 1.96 3.93 -7.41
C ALA A 120 1.85 2.64 -8.24
N GLY A 121 0.71 1.96 -8.20
CA GLY A 121 0.43 0.79 -9.03
C GLY A 121 0.52 1.10 -10.52
N MET A 122 -0.10 2.20 -10.98
CA MET A 122 -0.04 2.64 -12.36
C MET A 122 1.41 2.98 -12.80
N LEU A 123 2.15 3.71 -11.98
CA LEU A 123 3.55 4.07 -12.26
C LEU A 123 4.46 2.84 -12.27
N SER A 124 4.29 1.91 -11.35
CA SER A 124 5.10 0.67 -11.26
C SER A 124 5.04 -0.17 -12.53
N ARG A 125 3.93 -0.14 -13.27
CA ARG A 125 3.80 -0.80 -14.58
C ARG A 125 4.48 -0.06 -15.72
N ARG A 126 4.87 1.21 -15.55
CA ARG A 126 5.39 2.09 -16.61
C ARG A 126 6.85 2.50 -16.41
N VAL A 127 7.34 2.47 -15.17
CA VAL A 127 8.74 2.81 -14.90
C VAL A 127 9.67 1.74 -15.47
N LYS A 128 10.79 2.20 -16.08
CA LYS A 128 11.79 1.33 -16.70
C LYS A 128 13.16 1.45 -16.04
N SER A 129 13.25 2.17 -14.92
CA SER A 129 14.47 2.35 -14.14
C SER A 129 14.34 1.65 -12.78
N PRO A 130 15.45 1.32 -12.13
CA PRO A 130 15.40 0.87 -10.74
C PRO A 130 14.56 1.82 -9.90
N THR A 131 13.61 1.29 -9.15
CA THR A 131 12.62 2.10 -8.43
C THR A 131 12.53 1.65 -6.97
N LEU A 132 12.56 2.62 -6.05
CA LEU A 132 12.31 2.41 -4.63
C LEU A 132 10.96 3.01 -4.25
N LEU A 133 10.03 2.16 -3.86
CA LEU A 133 8.75 2.56 -3.29
C LEU A 133 8.92 2.82 -1.80
N VAL A 134 8.54 4.02 -1.34
CA VAL A 134 8.74 4.45 0.04
C VAL A 134 7.40 4.80 0.67
N THR A 135 6.92 3.93 1.56
CA THR A 135 5.68 4.12 2.31
C THR A 135 5.69 3.29 3.59
N GLY A 136 4.89 3.65 4.58
CA GLY A 136 4.59 2.78 5.71
C GLY A 136 3.46 1.78 5.43
N ASP A 137 2.85 1.83 4.25
CA ASP A 137 1.79 0.91 3.85
C ASP A 137 2.39 -0.37 3.26
N GLN A 138 2.03 -1.51 3.85
CA GLN A 138 2.49 -2.81 3.40
C GLN A 138 1.84 -3.24 2.08
N ASP A 139 0.71 -2.65 1.69
CA ASP A 139 0.02 -3.01 0.45
C ASP A 139 0.87 -2.72 -0.79
N TRP A 140 1.82 -1.78 -0.70
CA TRP A 140 2.76 -1.51 -1.78
C TRP A 140 3.78 -2.65 -2.01
N GLN A 141 3.91 -3.61 -1.09
CA GLN A 141 4.75 -4.80 -1.29
C GLN A 141 4.28 -5.64 -2.49
N GLN A 142 2.99 -5.60 -2.83
CA GLN A 142 2.49 -6.25 -4.04
C GLN A 142 3.09 -5.70 -5.35
N LEU A 143 3.73 -4.52 -5.30
CA LEU A 143 4.36 -3.87 -6.45
C LEU A 143 5.84 -4.22 -6.62
N VAL A 144 6.40 -5.02 -5.70
CA VAL A 144 7.82 -5.44 -5.76
C VAL A 144 8.07 -6.32 -6.99
N THR A 145 9.15 -6.03 -7.71
CA THR A 145 9.60 -6.77 -8.89
C THR A 145 11.15 -6.82 -8.88
N PRO A 146 11.83 -7.53 -9.78
CA PRO A 146 13.29 -7.46 -9.88
C PRO A 146 13.88 -6.05 -10.06
N PHE A 147 13.05 -5.08 -10.47
CA PHE A 147 13.47 -3.68 -10.67
C PHE A 147 12.85 -2.71 -9.67
N ILE A 148 11.88 -3.16 -8.87
CA ILE A 148 11.14 -2.33 -7.91
C ILE A 148 11.27 -2.94 -6.53
N SER A 149 11.81 -2.16 -5.60
CA SER A 149 11.95 -2.53 -4.19
C SER A 149 11.00 -1.68 -3.32
N TRP A 150 10.68 -2.16 -2.13
CA TRP A 150 9.82 -1.47 -1.16
C TRP A 150 10.57 -1.15 0.13
N LYS A 151 10.33 0.04 0.71
CA LYS A 151 10.93 0.52 1.94
C LYS A 151 9.89 1.13 2.87
N ASP A 152 9.81 0.60 4.08
CA ASP A 152 9.12 1.31 5.16
C ASP A 152 10.02 2.46 5.67
N HIS A 153 9.58 3.69 5.46
CA HIS A 153 10.34 4.88 5.86
C HIS A 153 10.48 5.04 7.38
N ARG A 154 9.65 4.36 8.17
CA ARG A 154 9.64 4.41 9.65
C ARG A 154 10.69 3.51 10.27
N VAL A 155 11.15 2.50 9.53
CA VAL A 155 12.07 1.47 10.01
C VAL A 155 13.47 1.70 9.41
N ARG A 156 14.50 1.68 10.25
CA ARG A 156 15.90 1.64 9.80
C ARG A 156 16.22 0.25 9.27
N GLY A 157 17.18 0.16 8.33
CA GLY A 157 17.62 -1.11 7.75
C GLY A 157 17.30 -1.23 6.28
N PRO A 158 17.56 -2.40 5.68
CA PRO A 158 17.42 -2.62 4.24
C PRO A 158 15.98 -2.52 3.77
N HIS A 159 15.80 -2.21 2.50
CA HIS A 159 14.53 -2.29 1.80
C HIS A 159 14.20 -3.76 1.44
N CYS A 160 12.94 -4.04 1.12
CA CYS A 160 12.49 -5.33 0.62
C CYS A 160 12.74 -5.39 -0.88
N THR A 161 13.60 -6.29 -1.33
CA THR A 161 13.84 -6.60 -2.74
C THR A 161 12.98 -7.78 -3.17
N TYR A 162 12.99 -8.12 -4.46
CA TYR A 162 12.30 -9.30 -4.97
C TYR A 162 12.93 -10.60 -4.42
N ASP A 163 14.24 -10.62 -4.24
CA ASP A 163 14.97 -11.82 -3.79
C ASP A 163 14.71 -12.15 -2.31
N ASP A 164 14.50 -11.13 -1.47
CA ASP A 164 14.18 -11.31 -0.04
C ASP A 164 12.67 -11.20 0.27
N PHE A 165 11.83 -11.17 -0.78
CA PHE A 165 10.38 -10.98 -0.64
C PHE A 165 9.72 -12.05 0.22
N LYS A 166 10.06 -13.32 0.01
CA LYS A 166 9.50 -14.45 0.79
C LYS A 166 9.86 -14.34 2.28
N GLU A 167 11.12 -14.02 2.59
CA GLU A 167 11.58 -13.87 3.97
C GLU A 167 10.82 -12.76 4.70
N LYS A 168 10.51 -11.66 3.98
CA LYS A 168 9.86 -10.49 4.57
C LYS A 168 8.35 -10.53 4.60
N THR A 169 7.73 -11.32 3.74
CA THR A 169 6.26 -11.36 3.59
C THR A 169 5.63 -12.69 3.92
N SER A 170 6.40 -13.79 4.03
CA SER A 170 5.96 -15.19 4.11
C SER A 170 5.32 -15.73 2.81
N PHE A 171 5.37 -14.99 1.70
CA PHE A 171 4.79 -15.40 0.41
C PHE A 171 5.84 -15.44 -0.69
N ASP A 172 5.74 -16.40 -1.60
CA ASP A 172 6.72 -16.57 -2.69
C ASP A 172 6.66 -15.43 -3.73
N THR A 173 5.48 -14.83 -3.91
CA THR A 173 5.28 -13.82 -4.95
C THR A 173 4.36 -12.69 -4.50
N PRO A 174 4.49 -11.49 -5.09
CA PRO A 174 3.57 -10.37 -4.86
C PRO A 174 2.09 -10.70 -5.15
N ILE A 175 1.82 -11.60 -6.11
CA ILE A 175 0.45 -12.07 -6.42
C ILE A 175 -0.09 -12.92 -5.27
N GLN A 176 0.71 -13.81 -4.69
CA GLN A 176 0.32 -14.57 -3.49
C GLN A 176 0.03 -13.64 -2.32
N PHE A 177 0.90 -12.65 -2.09
CA PHE A 177 0.71 -11.63 -1.06
C PHE A 177 -0.62 -10.87 -1.25
N LEU A 178 -0.92 -10.39 -2.46
CA LEU A 178 -2.20 -9.74 -2.77
C LEU A 178 -3.40 -10.67 -2.49
N GLN A 179 -3.33 -11.93 -2.94
CA GLN A 179 -4.40 -12.90 -2.69
C GLN A 179 -4.57 -13.19 -1.19
N ALA A 180 -3.46 -13.29 -0.46
CA ALA A 180 -3.48 -13.47 0.99
C ALA A 180 -4.15 -12.27 1.70
N LYS A 181 -3.78 -11.05 1.33
CA LYS A 181 -4.43 -9.83 1.84
C LYS A 181 -5.94 -9.84 1.54
N ALA A 182 -6.36 -10.24 0.35
CA ALA A 182 -7.77 -10.33 -0.01
C ALA A 182 -8.55 -11.39 0.80
N ILE A 183 -7.89 -12.47 1.25
CA ILE A 183 -8.49 -13.45 2.18
C ILE A 183 -8.54 -12.89 3.60
N LEU A 184 -7.45 -12.27 4.07
CA LEU A 184 -7.33 -11.75 5.43
C LEU A 184 -8.21 -10.50 5.66
N GLY A 185 -8.46 -9.73 4.61
CA GLY A 185 -9.08 -8.40 4.72
C GLY A 185 -8.12 -7.36 5.29
N ASP A 186 -8.65 -6.17 5.55
CA ASP A 186 -7.93 -5.07 6.20
C ASP A 186 -8.83 -4.36 7.20
N THR A 187 -8.54 -4.51 8.50
CA THR A 187 -9.33 -3.89 9.56
C THR A 187 -9.16 -2.37 9.60
N SER A 188 -8.00 -1.84 9.16
CA SER A 188 -7.72 -0.39 9.13
C SER A 188 -8.56 0.31 8.07
N ASP A 189 -8.85 -0.39 6.97
CA ASP A 189 -9.69 0.08 5.86
C ASP A 189 -11.13 -0.44 5.94
N ASN A 190 -11.46 -1.13 7.04
CA ASN A 190 -12.77 -1.74 7.25
C ASN A 190 -13.18 -2.73 6.14
N ILE A 191 -12.17 -3.43 5.58
CA ILE A 191 -12.37 -4.49 4.58
C ILE A 191 -12.46 -5.84 5.32
N PRO A 192 -13.60 -6.54 5.30
CA PRO A 192 -13.77 -7.78 6.04
C PRO A 192 -12.99 -8.92 5.39
N GLY A 193 -12.29 -9.71 6.22
CA GLY A 193 -11.65 -10.95 5.78
C GLY A 193 -12.60 -12.14 5.73
N ILE A 194 -12.09 -13.26 5.21
CA ILE A 194 -12.82 -14.54 5.18
C ILE A 194 -12.84 -15.14 6.59
N ARG A 195 -14.03 -15.33 7.13
CA ARG A 195 -14.21 -15.82 8.50
C ARG A 195 -13.53 -17.17 8.72
N GLY A 196 -12.70 -17.25 9.76
CA GLY A 196 -12.01 -18.48 10.17
C GLY A 196 -10.68 -18.75 9.45
N LEU A 197 -10.27 -17.87 8.52
CA LEU A 197 -8.97 -17.91 7.84
C LEU A 197 -8.10 -16.75 8.32
N GLY A 198 -7.32 -16.96 9.37
CA GLY A 198 -6.29 -16.01 9.83
C GLY A 198 -4.94 -16.27 9.15
N SER A 199 -3.92 -15.45 9.48
CA SER A 199 -2.59 -15.45 8.82
C SER A 199 -2.00 -16.85 8.69
N LYS A 200 -1.95 -17.63 9.79
CA LYS A 200 -1.40 -19.00 9.78
C LYS A 200 -2.16 -19.97 8.85
N ALA A 201 -3.46 -19.79 8.69
CA ALA A 201 -4.24 -20.61 7.76
C ALA A 201 -3.93 -20.20 6.30
N VAL A 202 -3.83 -18.91 6.06
CA VAL A 202 -3.57 -18.37 4.74
C VAL A 202 -2.16 -18.73 4.26
N GLU A 203 -1.13 -18.59 5.09
CA GLU A 203 0.24 -19.04 4.80
C GLU A 203 0.25 -20.52 4.37
N ARG A 204 -0.37 -21.41 5.14
CA ARG A 204 -0.44 -22.84 4.83
C ARG A 204 -1.21 -23.15 3.55
N ILE A 205 -2.28 -22.38 3.26
CA ILE A 205 -3.01 -22.52 2.00
C ILE A 205 -2.09 -22.21 0.83
N PHE A 206 -1.28 -21.16 0.92
CA PHE A 206 -0.35 -20.80 -0.15
C PHE A 206 0.85 -21.73 -0.22
N ASP A 207 1.37 -22.22 0.90
CA ASP A 207 2.41 -23.27 0.92
C ASP A 207 1.94 -24.56 0.22
N GLN A 208 0.67 -24.96 0.44
CA GLN A 208 0.11 -26.20 -0.08
C GLN A 208 -0.37 -26.07 -1.54
N TYR A 209 -1.04 -24.97 -1.89
CA TYR A 209 -1.73 -24.82 -3.17
C TYR A 209 -1.12 -23.75 -4.08
N GLY A 210 -0.29 -22.88 -3.58
CA GLY A 210 0.38 -21.83 -4.32
C GLY A 210 -0.52 -20.67 -4.79
N SER A 211 -1.83 -20.91 -4.96
CA SER A 211 -2.79 -19.86 -5.39
C SER A 211 -4.23 -20.23 -5.07
N VAL A 212 -5.11 -19.22 -5.01
CA VAL A 212 -6.56 -19.44 -4.87
C VAL A 212 -7.14 -20.24 -6.06
N SER A 213 -6.60 -20.05 -7.24
CA SER A 213 -7.01 -20.83 -8.42
C SER A 213 -6.70 -22.32 -8.25
N ALA A 214 -5.51 -22.66 -7.76
CA ALA A 214 -5.12 -24.05 -7.50
C ALA A 214 -5.94 -24.65 -6.33
N LEU A 215 -6.23 -23.87 -5.28
CA LEU A 215 -7.15 -24.29 -4.22
C LEU A 215 -8.55 -24.62 -4.77
N MET A 216 -9.09 -23.81 -5.67
CA MET A 216 -10.38 -24.06 -6.31
C MET A 216 -10.36 -25.32 -7.20
N ALA A 217 -9.24 -25.58 -7.88
CA ALA A 217 -9.05 -26.82 -8.64
C ALA A 217 -8.99 -28.03 -7.71
N ALA A 218 -8.29 -27.95 -6.58
CA ALA A 218 -8.26 -28.98 -5.55
C ALA A 218 -9.66 -29.27 -4.98
N LYS A 219 -10.49 -28.23 -4.75
CA LYS A 219 -11.90 -28.42 -4.36
C LYS A 219 -12.68 -29.25 -5.39
N LYS A 220 -12.53 -28.93 -6.68
CA LYS A 220 -13.22 -29.67 -7.76
C LYS A 220 -12.80 -31.15 -7.81
N ARG A 221 -11.58 -31.48 -7.38
CA ARG A 221 -11.08 -32.87 -7.29
C ARG A 221 -11.48 -33.57 -5.98
N GLY A 222 -12.18 -32.88 -5.07
CA GLY A 222 -12.58 -33.43 -3.77
C GLY A 222 -11.43 -33.51 -2.75
N GLU A 223 -10.34 -32.77 -2.95
CA GLU A 223 -9.17 -32.77 -2.07
C GLU A 223 -9.38 -31.95 -0.78
N LEU A 224 -10.44 -31.15 -0.71
CA LEU A 224 -10.78 -30.36 0.48
C LEU A 224 -11.72 -31.11 1.44
N GLU A 225 -12.01 -32.38 1.19
CA GLU A 225 -12.71 -33.23 2.15
C GLU A 225 -11.81 -33.44 3.39
N LYS A 226 -12.42 -33.54 4.56
CA LYS A 226 -11.70 -33.52 5.85
C LYS A 226 -10.63 -34.60 5.98
N ASP A 227 -10.89 -35.78 5.43
CA ASP A 227 -10.01 -36.96 5.43
C ASP A 227 -8.90 -36.90 4.38
N ARG A 228 -8.97 -35.96 3.42
CA ARG A 228 -7.98 -35.74 2.36
C ARG A 228 -7.13 -34.50 2.55
N LEU A 229 -7.55 -33.59 3.45
CA LEU A 229 -6.78 -32.41 3.77
C LEU A 229 -5.47 -32.76 4.47
N PRO A 230 -4.37 -32.02 4.17
CA PRO A 230 -3.15 -32.07 4.98
C PRO A 230 -3.46 -31.85 6.47
N ASN A 231 -2.76 -32.55 7.35
CA ASN A 231 -3.01 -32.52 8.79
C ASN A 231 -3.04 -31.11 9.39
N ASP A 232 -2.19 -30.23 8.92
CA ASP A 232 -2.07 -28.85 9.36
C ASP A 232 -3.19 -27.94 8.86
N LEU A 233 -3.93 -28.34 7.79
CA LEU A 233 -5.11 -27.67 7.27
C LEU A 233 -6.44 -28.26 7.76
N THR A 234 -6.43 -29.47 8.34
CA THR A 234 -7.66 -30.19 8.76
C THR A 234 -8.51 -29.37 9.75
N ARG A 235 -7.87 -28.64 10.67
CA ARG A 235 -8.58 -27.75 11.62
C ARG A 235 -9.32 -26.59 10.93
N PHE A 236 -8.94 -26.21 9.72
CA PHE A 236 -9.53 -25.13 8.95
C PHE A 236 -10.56 -25.63 7.92
N HIS A 237 -10.85 -26.93 7.88
CA HIS A 237 -11.75 -27.57 6.92
C HIS A 237 -13.07 -26.82 6.70
N LYS A 238 -13.78 -26.44 7.77
CA LYS A 238 -15.04 -25.70 7.67
C LYS A 238 -14.84 -24.31 7.03
N ALA A 239 -13.79 -23.60 7.39
CA ALA A 239 -13.50 -22.27 6.86
C ALA A 239 -13.05 -22.33 5.40
N LEU A 240 -12.24 -23.34 5.02
CA LEU A 240 -11.83 -23.59 3.64
C LEU A 240 -13.03 -23.90 2.74
N ASN A 241 -13.93 -24.77 3.18
CA ASN A 241 -15.13 -25.07 2.43
C ASN A 241 -16.02 -23.83 2.28
N SER A 242 -16.27 -23.09 3.35
CA SER A 242 -17.04 -21.83 3.28
C SER A 242 -16.39 -20.79 2.36
N PHE A 243 -15.05 -20.68 2.38
CA PHE A 243 -14.31 -19.79 1.48
C PHE A 243 -14.49 -20.16 0.01
N THR A 244 -14.41 -21.45 -0.30
CA THR A 244 -14.48 -21.96 -1.67
C THR A 244 -15.92 -22.06 -2.23
N GLU A 245 -16.94 -21.74 -1.43
CA GLU A 245 -18.32 -21.56 -1.88
C GLU A 245 -18.53 -20.18 -2.51
N LYS A 246 -19.69 -20.02 -3.17
CA LYS A 246 -20.02 -18.77 -3.89
C LYS A 246 -19.83 -17.52 -3.02
N LYS A 247 -20.40 -17.52 -1.81
CA LYS A 247 -20.36 -16.36 -0.89
C LYS A 247 -18.91 -15.98 -0.50
N GLY A 248 -18.09 -16.97 -0.16
CA GLY A 248 -16.69 -16.74 0.20
C GLY A 248 -15.88 -16.23 -0.99
N MET A 249 -16.09 -16.79 -2.17
CA MET A 249 -15.44 -16.35 -3.40
C MET A 249 -15.90 -14.96 -3.86
N ASP A 250 -17.16 -14.60 -3.65
CA ASP A 250 -17.65 -13.25 -3.97
C ASP A 250 -17.05 -12.22 -3.02
N GLN A 251 -16.92 -12.54 -1.72
CA GLN A 251 -16.18 -11.72 -0.76
C GLN A 251 -14.72 -11.53 -1.17
N PHE A 252 -14.03 -12.60 -1.53
CA PHE A 252 -12.63 -12.54 -2.00
C PHE A 252 -12.47 -11.66 -3.24
N ARG A 253 -13.37 -11.81 -4.23
CA ARG A 253 -13.35 -10.97 -5.44
C ARG A 253 -13.59 -9.49 -5.14
N MET A 254 -14.52 -9.19 -4.23
CA MET A 254 -14.75 -7.83 -3.78
C MET A 254 -13.49 -7.25 -3.10
N ASN A 255 -12.86 -8.00 -2.22
CA ASN A 255 -11.63 -7.57 -1.56
C ASN A 255 -10.50 -7.34 -2.57
N LEU A 256 -10.34 -8.21 -3.57
CA LEU A 256 -9.39 -7.97 -4.67
C LEU A 256 -9.68 -6.67 -5.42
N GLN A 257 -10.96 -6.35 -5.71
CA GLN A 257 -11.29 -5.09 -6.39
C GLN A 257 -10.91 -3.84 -5.58
N LEU A 258 -10.89 -3.95 -4.24
CA LEU A 258 -10.52 -2.87 -3.34
C LEU A 258 -9.01 -2.72 -3.16
N MET A 259 -8.25 -3.84 -3.22
CA MET A 259 -6.84 -3.90 -2.81
C MET A 259 -5.86 -4.08 -3.99
N ASP A 260 -6.34 -4.48 -5.18
CA ASP A 260 -5.49 -4.84 -6.31
C ASP A 260 -4.88 -3.59 -6.97
N LEU A 261 -3.58 -3.41 -6.77
CA LEU A 261 -2.77 -2.38 -7.42
C LEU A 261 -2.07 -2.89 -8.70
N LEU A 262 -2.19 -4.19 -9.01
CA LEU A 262 -1.51 -4.84 -10.13
C LEU A 262 -2.30 -4.84 -11.44
N SER A 263 -3.62 -4.74 -11.39
CA SER A 263 -4.49 -5.07 -12.53
C SER A 263 -4.42 -4.09 -13.70
N GLY A 264 -3.96 -2.86 -13.50
CA GLY A 264 -3.92 -1.82 -14.54
C GLY A 264 -5.29 -1.37 -15.07
N LYS A 265 -6.40 -1.93 -14.59
CA LYS A 265 -7.76 -1.66 -15.11
C LYS A 265 -8.18 -0.19 -15.06
N ARG A 266 -7.54 0.61 -14.19
CA ARG A 266 -7.85 2.03 -13.97
C ARG A 266 -6.78 2.97 -14.51
N ASP A 267 -5.72 2.45 -15.11
CA ASP A 267 -4.55 3.23 -15.51
C ASP A 267 -4.89 4.41 -16.42
N ASP A 268 -5.72 4.20 -17.44
CA ASP A 268 -6.10 5.27 -18.38
C ASP A 268 -6.95 6.34 -17.70
N ASP A 269 -7.80 5.97 -16.75
CA ASP A 269 -8.59 6.92 -15.97
C ASP A 269 -7.73 7.71 -14.98
N ILE A 270 -6.76 7.04 -14.34
CA ILE A 270 -5.77 7.69 -13.48
C ILE A 270 -4.98 8.72 -14.26
N ILE A 271 -4.46 8.37 -15.44
CA ILE A 271 -3.69 9.28 -16.31
C ILE A 271 -4.52 10.51 -16.71
N ARG A 272 -5.79 10.32 -17.08
CA ARG A 272 -6.67 11.45 -17.43
C ARG A 272 -6.97 12.39 -16.27
N LYS A 273 -6.95 11.88 -15.05
CA LYS A 273 -7.27 12.64 -13.82
C LYS A 273 -6.04 13.07 -13.03
N MET A 274 -4.87 12.66 -13.50
CA MET A 274 -3.60 12.97 -12.87
C MET A 274 -3.20 14.42 -13.19
N TYR A 275 -2.70 15.11 -12.19
CA TYR A 275 -1.96 16.32 -12.38
C TYR A 275 -0.63 16.30 -11.65
N ILE A 276 0.32 17.05 -12.18
CA ILE A 276 1.70 17.09 -11.70
C ILE A 276 2.00 18.53 -11.29
N ARG A 277 2.51 18.67 -10.06
CA ARG A 277 3.08 19.93 -9.58
C ARG A 277 4.60 19.77 -9.54
N GLN A 278 5.29 20.63 -10.23
CA GLN A 278 6.73 20.78 -10.17
C GLN A 278 7.04 22.24 -10.51
N GLU A 279 7.82 22.92 -9.69
CA GLU A 279 8.35 24.24 -10.02
C GLU A 279 9.69 24.04 -10.75
N ASP A 280 9.88 24.70 -11.87
CA ASP A 280 11.17 24.76 -12.53
C ASP A 280 12.07 25.65 -11.66
N LEU A 281 13.14 25.07 -11.16
CA LEU A 281 14.19 25.85 -10.52
C LEU A 281 14.96 26.51 -11.66
N ASP A 282 14.73 27.80 -11.88
CA ASP A 282 15.63 28.61 -12.69
C ASP A 282 17.00 28.67 -11.97
N VAL A 283 17.91 27.79 -12.35
CA VAL A 283 19.30 27.76 -11.88
C VAL A 283 20.22 28.26 -12.97
#